data_5b01618eb07e9d3ad991080cb5f1c975
#
_entry.id   5b01618eb07e9d3ad991080cb5f1c975
#
_cell.length_a   1.000
_cell.length_b   1.000
_cell.length_c   1.000
_cell.angle_alpha   90.00
_cell.angle_beta   90.00
_cell.angle_gamma   90.00
#
_symmetry.space_group_name_H-M   'P 1'
#
loop_
_entity.id
_entity.type
_entity.pdbx_description
1 polymer ?
#
loop_
_entity_poly.entity_id
_entity_poly.type
_entity_poly.pdbx_seq_one_letter_code
_entity_poly.pdbx_strand_id
1 'polypeptide(L)'
;MKVGIRAYEPFALGVKCYDASRPNTDYIRRRVPFSEDLFRGKNPGYKEFTLPFPLSPDQLMVEMFDKAYGDDDNFRIEKFELEKVPARSVWAEPDVHRFILFAQDFAVKAGYLPTGVYDSADGDFLIQYLPVIQDEQGNPLVTPARTNRKSGRIQVSQSAFSRYTIPVRLVVLFHERYHFQIPTRLEKPADLHGLRLYLDLGFPRTEAVYATTKIFNSHPESVGVGHRNRVKDIVNFIDNYSGIQNLKMNVQ
;
A
#
# COMPACT_ATOMS: atom_id res chain seq x y z
N MET A 1 -5.22 -12.70 9.22
CA MET A 1 -5.69 -13.97 8.64
C MET A 1 -4.49 -14.86 8.35
N LYS A 2 -4.52 -16.10 8.82
CA LYS A 2 -3.50 -17.13 8.51
C LYS A 2 -4.11 -18.14 7.56
N VAL A 3 -3.38 -18.53 6.53
CA VAL A 3 -3.83 -19.47 5.50
C VAL A 3 -2.75 -20.52 5.29
N GLY A 4 -3.15 -21.79 5.36
CA GLY A 4 -2.31 -22.94 5.00
C GLY A 4 -2.85 -23.60 3.73
N ILE A 5 -2.02 -23.70 2.72
CA ILE A 5 -2.34 -24.25 1.40
C ILE A 5 -1.48 -25.46 1.15
N ARG A 6 -2.11 -26.54 0.65
CA ARG A 6 -1.46 -27.70 0.08
C ARG A 6 -1.57 -27.62 -1.44
N ALA A 7 -0.46 -27.44 -2.10
CA ALA A 7 -0.35 -27.50 -3.55
C ALA A 7 -0.04 -28.94 -4.00
N TYR A 8 -0.51 -29.31 -5.19
CA TYR A 8 -0.26 -30.62 -5.79
C TYR A 8 0.94 -30.60 -6.72
N GLU A 9 1.25 -29.44 -7.29
CA GLU A 9 2.40 -29.19 -8.15
C GLU A 9 2.92 -27.74 -7.99
N PRO A 10 4.10 -27.42 -8.52
CA PRO A 10 4.62 -26.06 -8.53
C PRO A 10 3.72 -25.11 -9.34
N PHE A 11 3.27 -24.01 -8.71
CA PHE A 11 2.42 -23.02 -9.36
C PHE A 11 2.52 -21.65 -8.65
N ALA A 12 1.75 -20.68 -9.09
CA ALA A 12 1.64 -19.38 -8.45
C ALA A 12 0.20 -19.11 -8.01
N LEU A 13 -0.05 -19.18 -6.71
CA LEU A 13 -1.32 -18.83 -6.11
C LEU A 13 -1.57 -17.31 -6.24
N GLY A 14 -2.68 -16.94 -6.88
CA GLY A 14 -3.26 -15.62 -6.80
C GLY A 14 -4.11 -15.49 -5.53
N VAL A 15 -3.89 -14.42 -4.76
CA VAL A 15 -4.72 -14.10 -3.60
C VAL A 15 -5.23 -12.68 -3.78
N LYS A 16 -6.56 -12.51 -3.73
CA LYS A 16 -7.22 -11.22 -3.77
C LYS A 16 -8.19 -11.12 -2.61
N CYS A 17 -8.07 -10.04 -1.84
CA CYS A 17 -8.96 -9.76 -0.71
C CYS A 17 -9.58 -8.38 -0.92
N TYR A 18 -10.91 -8.31 -0.94
CA TYR A 18 -11.63 -7.08 -1.29
C TYR A 18 -12.98 -6.99 -0.56
N ASP A 19 -13.60 -5.82 -0.63
CA ASP A 19 -14.97 -5.63 -0.18
C ASP A 19 -15.93 -5.84 -1.36
N ALA A 20 -16.76 -6.89 -1.29
CA ALA A 20 -17.67 -7.26 -2.38
C ALA A 20 -18.76 -6.21 -2.63
N SER A 21 -19.11 -5.42 -1.62
CA SER A 21 -20.13 -4.37 -1.74
C SER A 21 -19.62 -3.07 -2.33
N ARG A 22 -18.28 -2.92 -2.49
CA ARG A 22 -17.63 -1.66 -2.90
C ARG A 22 -16.64 -1.90 -4.03
N PRO A 23 -16.86 -1.33 -5.24
CA PRO A 23 -15.96 -1.52 -6.37
C PRO A 23 -14.56 -0.97 -6.07
N ASN A 24 -13.54 -1.65 -6.62
CA ASN A 24 -12.13 -1.27 -6.51
C ASN A 24 -11.62 -1.06 -5.06
N THR A 25 -12.18 -1.80 -4.10
CA THR A 25 -11.79 -1.75 -2.68
C THR A 25 -10.98 -2.99 -2.33
N ASP A 26 -9.82 -3.12 -2.97
CA ASP A 26 -8.91 -4.25 -2.75
C ASP A 26 -7.97 -3.94 -1.56
N TYR A 27 -8.01 -4.80 -0.55
CA TYR A 27 -7.10 -4.76 0.60
C TYR A 27 -5.79 -5.47 0.32
N ILE A 28 -5.85 -6.57 -0.43
CA ILE A 28 -4.69 -7.38 -0.80
C ILE A 28 -4.87 -7.86 -2.24
N ARG A 29 -3.78 -7.77 -3.01
CA ARG A 29 -3.65 -8.43 -4.30
C ARG A 29 -2.23 -8.97 -4.39
N ARG A 30 -2.08 -10.27 -4.18
CA ARG A 30 -0.77 -10.88 -4.00
C ARG A 30 -0.60 -12.13 -4.85
N ARG A 31 0.66 -12.40 -5.20
CA ARG A 31 1.10 -13.67 -5.75
C ARG A 31 1.93 -14.40 -4.69
N VAL A 32 1.59 -15.66 -4.43
CA VAL A 32 2.33 -16.54 -3.52
C VAL A 32 2.93 -17.68 -4.34
N PRO A 33 4.25 -17.75 -4.51
CA PRO A 33 4.87 -18.81 -5.29
C PRO A 33 4.91 -20.12 -4.49
N PHE A 34 4.60 -21.21 -5.15
CA PHE A 34 4.83 -22.59 -4.75
C PHE A 34 5.90 -23.16 -5.67
N SER A 35 7.18 -22.99 -5.29
CA SER A 35 8.32 -23.41 -6.11
C SER A 35 8.62 -24.89 -5.96
N GLU A 36 9.37 -25.47 -6.91
CA GLU A 36 9.78 -26.88 -6.87
C GLU A 36 10.45 -27.30 -5.56
N ASP A 37 11.25 -26.43 -4.95
CA ASP A 37 11.92 -26.71 -3.69
C ASP A 37 10.96 -27.03 -2.54
N LEU A 38 9.75 -26.49 -2.58
CA LEU A 38 8.71 -26.76 -1.58
C LEU A 38 8.26 -28.24 -1.61
N PHE A 39 8.39 -28.91 -2.76
CA PHE A 39 7.98 -30.31 -2.94
C PHE A 39 9.07 -31.33 -2.56
N ARG A 40 10.30 -30.85 -2.30
CA ARG A 40 11.43 -31.68 -1.86
C ARG A 40 11.55 -31.80 -0.33
N GLY A 41 10.70 -31.09 0.44
CA GLY A 41 10.78 -31.01 1.90
C GLY A 41 10.02 -32.11 2.63
N LYS A 42 10.04 -32.04 3.96
CA LYS A 42 9.33 -32.98 4.86
C LYS A 42 7.80 -32.89 4.75
N ASN A 43 7.28 -31.75 4.31
CA ASN A 43 5.84 -31.49 4.13
C ASN A 43 5.60 -30.97 2.70
N PRO A 44 5.69 -31.87 1.70
CA PRO A 44 5.70 -31.47 0.30
C PRO A 44 4.44 -30.69 -0.08
N GLY A 45 4.64 -29.59 -0.81
CA GLY A 45 3.58 -28.74 -1.32
C GLY A 45 2.85 -27.90 -0.25
N TYR A 46 3.17 -28.02 1.06
CA TYR A 46 2.48 -27.22 2.08
C TYR A 46 3.19 -25.90 2.37
N LYS A 47 2.41 -24.83 2.38
CA LYS A 47 2.88 -23.49 2.74
C LYS A 47 1.86 -22.75 3.58
N GLU A 48 2.32 -22.18 4.70
CA GLU A 48 1.51 -21.28 5.53
C GLU A 48 1.98 -19.82 5.33
N PHE A 49 1.04 -18.90 5.24
CA PHE A 49 1.34 -17.46 5.16
C PHE A 49 0.29 -16.63 5.90
N THR A 50 0.69 -15.44 6.29
CA THR A 50 -0.17 -14.49 7.01
C THR A 50 -0.48 -13.29 6.11
N LEU A 51 -1.74 -12.89 6.12
CA LEU A 51 -2.25 -11.70 5.44
C LEU A 51 -2.76 -10.72 6.52
N PRO A 52 -2.05 -9.61 6.75
CA PRO A 52 -2.48 -8.60 7.72
C PRO A 52 -3.56 -7.70 7.11
N PHE A 53 -4.56 -7.35 7.93
CA PHE A 53 -5.59 -6.38 7.62
C PHE A 53 -5.57 -5.27 8.68
N PRO A 54 -4.75 -4.23 8.54
CA PRO A 54 -4.72 -3.10 9.45
C PRO A 54 -6.01 -2.28 9.44
N LEU A 55 -6.76 -2.34 8.33
CA LEU A 55 -8.10 -1.81 8.19
C LEU A 55 -9.08 -2.98 8.04
N SER A 56 -10.18 -2.95 8.79
CA SER A 56 -11.20 -3.98 8.74
C SER A 56 -12.21 -3.66 7.63
N PRO A 57 -12.39 -4.53 6.64
CA PRO A 57 -13.49 -4.39 5.67
C PRO A 57 -14.83 -4.72 6.35
N ASP A 58 -15.92 -4.14 5.84
CA ASP A 58 -17.27 -4.48 6.30
C ASP A 58 -17.65 -5.89 5.85
N GLN A 59 -17.31 -6.23 4.59
CA GLN A 59 -17.50 -7.55 4.01
C GLN A 59 -16.21 -7.99 3.32
N LEU A 60 -15.51 -8.94 3.94
CA LEU A 60 -14.28 -9.48 3.36
C LEU A 60 -14.59 -10.64 2.43
N MET A 61 -14.30 -10.45 1.14
CA MET A 61 -14.19 -11.52 0.15
C MET A 61 -12.73 -11.91 -0.02
N VAL A 62 -12.48 -13.21 -0.06
CA VAL A 62 -11.15 -13.79 -0.27
C VAL A 62 -11.23 -14.73 -1.48
N GLU A 63 -10.56 -14.36 -2.56
CA GLU A 63 -10.39 -15.19 -3.75
C GLU A 63 -8.99 -15.78 -3.74
N MET A 64 -8.90 -17.08 -3.97
CA MET A 64 -7.67 -17.82 -4.16
C MET A 64 -7.79 -18.65 -5.41
N PHE A 65 -6.83 -18.54 -6.32
CA PHE A 65 -6.88 -19.18 -7.63
C PHE A 65 -5.48 -19.46 -8.17
N ASP A 66 -5.34 -20.45 -9.04
CA ASP A 66 -4.12 -20.59 -9.83
C ASP A 66 -4.01 -19.41 -10.79
N LYS A 67 -2.92 -18.69 -10.71
CA LYS A 67 -2.72 -17.48 -11.52
C LYS A 67 -2.55 -17.78 -13.01
N ALA A 68 -2.15 -19.00 -13.37
CA ALA A 68 -1.97 -19.39 -14.76
C ALA A 68 -3.31 -19.77 -15.43
N TYR A 69 -4.17 -20.46 -14.70
CA TYR A 69 -5.40 -21.06 -15.24
C TYR A 69 -6.67 -20.38 -14.73
N GLY A 70 -6.61 -19.69 -13.58
CA GLY A 70 -7.76 -18.99 -13.00
C GLY A 70 -8.71 -19.91 -12.23
N ASP A 71 -8.31 -21.15 -11.97
CA ASP A 71 -9.06 -22.17 -11.24
C ASP A 71 -8.44 -22.48 -9.87
N ASP A 72 -8.94 -23.49 -9.17
CA ASP A 72 -8.50 -23.97 -7.86
C ASP A 72 -8.10 -25.45 -7.83
N ASP A 73 -7.96 -26.10 -8.98
CA ASP A 73 -7.69 -27.53 -9.10
C ASP A 73 -6.30 -27.93 -8.60
N ASN A 74 -5.33 -27.00 -8.63
CA ASN A 74 -3.94 -27.25 -8.27
C ASN A 74 -3.65 -27.19 -6.77
N PHE A 75 -4.63 -26.86 -5.92
CA PHE A 75 -4.40 -26.74 -4.48
C PHE A 75 -5.67 -27.00 -3.66
N ARG A 76 -5.47 -27.18 -2.36
CA ARG A 76 -6.55 -27.14 -1.37
C ARG A 76 -6.17 -26.26 -0.17
N ILE A 77 -7.17 -25.67 0.46
CA ILE A 77 -7.00 -24.93 1.71
C ILE A 77 -7.05 -25.95 2.86
N GLU A 78 -5.94 -26.10 3.60
CA GLU A 78 -5.88 -26.99 4.76
C GLU A 78 -6.06 -26.23 6.08
N LYS A 79 -5.78 -24.92 6.09
CA LYS A 79 -5.89 -24.09 7.28
C LYS A 79 -6.42 -22.71 6.92
N PHE A 80 -7.39 -22.25 7.68
CA PHE A 80 -7.92 -20.90 7.58
C PHE A 80 -8.25 -20.38 8.99
N GLU A 81 -7.53 -19.36 9.44
CA GLU A 81 -7.68 -18.78 10.77
C GLU A 81 -7.79 -17.26 10.68
N LEU A 82 -8.80 -16.71 11.35
CA LEU A 82 -8.93 -15.28 11.58
C LEU A 82 -8.56 -14.98 13.02
N GLU A 83 -7.52 -14.20 13.21
CA GLU A 83 -7.09 -13.74 14.52
C GLU A 83 -7.26 -12.22 14.58
N LYS A 84 -8.02 -11.75 15.57
CA LYS A 84 -8.14 -10.32 15.84
C LYS A 84 -6.87 -9.88 16.55
N VAL A 85 -6.12 -9.00 15.91
CA VAL A 85 -4.95 -8.37 16.51
C VAL A 85 -5.34 -7.00 17.07
N PRO A 86 -4.72 -6.55 18.18
CA PRO A 86 -4.92 -5.20 18.69
C PRO A 86 -4.63 -4.16 17.61
N ALA A 87 -5.46 -3.12 17.53
CA ALA A 87 -5.18 -1.99 16.66
C ALA A 87 -3.81 -1.39 17.06
N ARG A 88 -2.96 -1.19 16.09
CA ARG A 88 -1.70 -0.48 16.30
C ARG A 88 -2.00 1.01 16.43
N SER A 89 -1.65 1.60 17.56
CA SER A 89 -1.62 3.04 17.70
C SER A 89 -0.22 3.54 17.40
N VAL A 90 -0.15 4.54 16.56
CA VAL A 90 1.10 5.27 16.32
C VAL A 90 1.06 6.50 17.21
N TRP A 91 2.13 6.68 18.01
CA TRP A 91 2.30 7.95 18.68
C TRP A 91 2.68 9.00 17.62
N ALA A 92 1.83 9.99 17.45
CA ALA A 92 1.99 11.04 16.48
C ALA A 92 1.39 12.35 17.04
N GLU A 93 1.88 13.47 16.55
CA GLU A 93 1.26 14.76 16.80
C GLU A 93 -0.22 14.75 16.36
N PRO A 94 -1.10 15.51 17.02
CA PRO A 94 -2.53 15.49 16.76
C PRO A 94 -2.91 15.70 15.28
N ASP A 95 -2.21 16.58 14.56
CA ASP A 95 -2.44 16.83 13.14
C ASP A 95 -2.04 15.64 12.26
N VAL A 96 -0.95 14.95 12.59
CA VAL A 96 -0.54 13.73 11.90
C VAL A 96 -1.58 12.63 12.11
N HIS A 97 -2.09 12.49 13.33
CA HIS A 97 -3.12 11.51 13.64
C HIS A 97 -4.42 11.79 12.87
N ARG A 98 -4.87 13.05 12.83
CA ARG A 98 -6.05 13.46 12.04
C ARG A 98 -5.83 13.19 10.54
N PHE A 99 -4.63 13.47 10.02
CA PHE A 99 -4.32 13.14 8.63
C PHE A 99 -4.34 11.64 8.35
N ILE A 100 -3.84 10.79 9.26
CA ILE A 100 -3.90 9.33 9.13
C ILE A 100 -5.34 8.88 8.95
N LEU A 101 -6.26 9.33 9.83
CA LEU A 101 -7.67 8.97 9.75
C LEU A 101 -8.32 9.43 8.45
N PHE A 102 -8.05 10.66 8.04
CA PHE A 102 -8.55 11.21 6.78
C PHE A 102 -8.01 10.44 5.56
N ALA A 103 -6.71 10.14 5.54
CA ALA A 103 -6.08 9.38 4.45
C ALA A 103 -6.60 7.94 4.37
N GLN A 104 -6.84 7.28 5.51
CA GLN A 104 -7.40 5.94 5.56
C GLN A 104 -8.84 5.92 5.02
N ASP A 105 -9.68 6.86 5.46
CA ASP A 105 -11.05 6.99 4.97
C ASP A 105 -11.08 7.25 3.46
N PHE A 106 -10.28 8.20 2.97
CA PHE A 106 -10.19 8.49 1.55
C PHE A 106 -9.64 7.29 0.76
N ALA A 107 -8.58 6.61 1.23
CA ALA A 107 -7.98 5.48 0.53
C ALA A 107 -8.98 4.31 0.34
N VAL A 108 -9.82 4.05 1.35
CA VAL A 108 -10.89 3.05 1.24
C VAL A 108 -11.92 3.47 0.20
N LYS A 109 -12.35 4.73 0.23
CA LYS A 109 -13.43 5.26 -0.61
C LYS A 109 -13.00 5.58 -2.05
N ALA A 110 -11.71 5.82 -2.30
CA ALA A 110 -11.19 6.26 -3.61
C ALA A 110 -11.50 5.30 -4.78
N GLY A 111 -11.85 4.04 -4.49
CA GLY A 111 -12.26 3.07 -5.52
C GLY A 111 -13.65 3.34 -6.11
N TYR A 112 -14.52 4.07 -5.40
CA TYR A 112 -15.92 4.30 -5.79
C TYR A 112 -16.38 5.75 -5.65
N LEU A 113 -15.56 6.64 -5.10
CA LEU A 113 -15.88 8.06 -5.06
C LEU A 113 -15.88 8.69 -6.46
N PRO A 114 -16.77 9.63 -6.73
CA PRO A 114 -16.66 10.47 -7.93
C PRO A 114 -15.46 11.42 -7.83
N THR A 115 -15.05 11.99 -8.95
CA THR A 115 -14.09 13.09 -8.94
C THR A 115 -14.68 14.33 -8.25
N GLY A 116 -13.81 15.06 -7.53
CA GLY A 116 -14.27 16.21 -6.75
C GLY A 116 -13.23 16.67 -5.72
N VAL A 117 -13.67 17.48 -4.80
CA VAL A 117 -12.87 17.98 -3.67
C VAL A 117 -13.38 17.31 -2.40
N TYR A 118 -12.46 16.77 -1.62
CA TYR A 118 -12.71 16.08 -0.37
C TYR A 118 -11.92 16.73 0.75
N ASP A 119 -12.63 17.23 1.75
CA ASP A 119 -12.06 17.88 2.92
C ASP A 119 -12.13 16.97 4.14
N SER A 120 -11.16 17.13 5.05
CA SER A 120 -11.32 16.61 6.40
C SER A 120 -12.41 17.36 7.16
N ALA A 121 -12.95 16.76 8.22
CA ALA A 121 -14.07 17.34 8.99
C ALA A 121 -13.71 18.72 9.61
N ASP A 122 -12.45 18.96 9.90
CA ASP A 122 -11.92 20.22 10.44
C ASP A 122 -11.42 21.19 9.34
N GLY A 123 -11.42 20.78 8.07
CA GLY A 123 -10.94 21.57 6.94
C GLY A 123 -9.42 21.69 6.82
N ASP A 124 -8.66 20.99 7.68
CA ASP A 124 -7.19 21.06 7.71
C ASP A 124 -6.53 20.35 6.52
N PHE A 125 -7.21 19.35 5.94
CA PHE A 125 -6.69 18.54 4.85
C PHE A 125 -7.64 18.53 3.66
N LEU A 126 -7.08 18.66 2.47
CA LEU A 126 -7.84 18.71 1.24
C LEU A 126 -7.22 17.81 0.17
N ILE A 127 -8.05 16.90 -0.37
CA ILE A 127 -7.71 16.10 -1.54
C ILE A 127 -8.58 16.55 -2.72
N GLN A 128 -7.93 16.93 -3.82
CA GLN A 128 -8.56 17.17 -5.11
C GLN A 128 -8.45 15.88 -5.94
N TYR A 129 -9.55 15.13 -6.03
CA TYR A 129 -9.63 13.87 -6.75
C TYR A 129 -10.02 14.13 -8.20
N LEU A 130 -9.08 13.97 -9.12
CA LEU A 130 -9.19 14.32 -10.54
C LEU A 130 -9.28 13.06 -11.40
N PRO A 131 -9.92 13.08 -12.57
CA PRO A 131 -9.87 11.97 -13.52
C PRO A 131 -8.42 11.56 -13.82
N VAL A 132 -7.58 12.55 -14.10
CA VAL A 132 -6.13 12.46 -14.31
C VAL A 132 -5.50 13.79 -13.88
N ILE A 133 -4.28 13.76 -13.35
CA ILE A 133 -3.51 14.96 -13.06
C ILE A 133 -2.88 15.44 -14.36
N GLN A 134 -2.92 16.75 -14.62
CA GLN A 134 -2.38 17.38 -15.82
C GLN A 134 -1.27 18.38 -15.47
N ASP A 135 -0.32 18.58 -16.39
CA ASP A 135 0.63 19.68 -16.33
C ASP A 135 -0.03 21.04 -16.65
N GLU A 136 0.77 22.11 -16.69
CA GLU A 136 0.28 23.46 -17.03
C GLU A 136 -0.20 23.60 -18.49
N GLN A 137 0.23 22.70 -19.36
CA GLN A 137 -0.15 22.64 -20.77
C GLN A 137 -1.38 21.73 -21.00
N GLY A 138 -1.91 21.08 -19.94
CA GLY A 138 -3.05 20.17 -20.04
C GLY A 138 -2.67 18.72 -20.41
N ASN A 139 -1.39 18.37 -20.48
CA ASN A 139 -0.98 17.01 -20.78
C ASN A 139 -1.12 16.11 -19.54
N PRO A 140 -1.61 14.87 -19.71
CA PRO A 140 -1.73 13.92 -18.61
C PRO A 140 -0.38 13.59 -18.00
N LEU A 141 -0.29 13.65 -16.68
CA LEU A 141 0.85 13.20 -15.92
C LEU A 141 0.67 11.74 -15.47
N VAL A 142 1.76 10.99 -15.46
CA VAL A 142 1.78 9.59 -14.99
C VAL A 142 1.72 9.49 -13.46
N THR A 143 2.05 10.59 -12.77
CA THR A 143 2.07 10.60 -11.29
C THR A 143 0.69 10.27 -10.69
N PRO A 144 0.61 9.38 -9.69
CA PRO A 144 -0.66 9.04 -9.03
C PRO A 144 -1.19 10.14 -8.13
N ALA A 145 -0.29 10.96 -7.57
CA ALA A 145 -0.63 12.09 -6.74
C ALA A 145 0.47 13.15 -6.80
N ARG A 146 0.15 14.37 -6.39
CA ARG A 146 1.13 15.45 -6.15
C ARG A 146 0.62 16.43 -5.11
N THR A 147 1.53 16.99 -4.34
CA THR A 147 1.22 17.97 -3.28
C THR A 147 1.59 19.39 -3.70
N ASN A 148 0.67 20.31 -3.50
CA ASN A 148 0.99 21.73 -3.49
C ASN A 148 1.67 22.04 -2.13
N ARG A 149 2.99 22.23 -2.16
CA ARG A 149 3.81 22.44 -0.95
C ARG A 149 3.49 23.73 -0.16
N LYS A 150 2.78 24.69 -0.77
CA LYS A 150 2.38 25.91 -0.09
C LYS A 150 1.06 25.76 0.67
N SER A 151 0.10 25.04 0.08
CA SER A 151 -1.24 24.91 0.63
C SER A 151 -1.51 23.57 1.31
N GLY A 152 -0.63 22.58 1.15
CA GLY A 152 -0.86 21.21 1.64
C GLY A 152 -1.93 20.43 0.84
N ARG A 153 -2.52 21.04 -0.20
CA ARG A 153 -3.51 20.36 -1.07
C ARG A 153 -2.85 19.23 -1.82
N ILE A 154 -3.46 18.05 -1.76
CA ILE A 154 -3.02 16.86 -2.49
C ILE A 154 -3.94 16.67 -3.69
N GLN A 155 -3.38 16.64 -4.90
CA GLN A 155 -4.09 16.19 -6.10
C GLN A 155 -3.87 14.70 -6.27
N VAL A 156 -4.95 13.97 -6.57
CA VAL A 156 -4.93 12.50 -6.71
C VAL A 156 -5.58 12.12 -8.05
N SER A 157 -4.93 11.25 -8.80
CA SER A 157 -5.43 10.72 -10.08
C SER A 157 -6.36 9.52 -9.83
N GLN A 158 -7.64 9.64 -10.20
CA GLN A 158 -8.62 8.56 -10.13
C GLN A 158 -8.19 7.37 -10.99
N SER A 159 -7.71 7.62 -12.20
CA SER A 159 -7.26 6.58 -13.13
C SER A 159 -6.12 5.72 -12.59
N ALA A 160 -5.29 6.28 -11.69
CA ALA A 160 -4.25 5.54 -10.98
C ALA A 160 -4.80 4.86 -9.71
N PHE A 161 -5.47 5.62 -8.85
CA PHE A 161 -5.94 5.14 -7.54
C PHE A 161 -6.97 4.02 -7.64
N SER A 162 -7.87 4.04 -8.62
CA SER A 162 -8.84 2.95 -8.82
C SER A 162 -8.19 1.59 -9.07
N ARG A 163 -6.94 1.57 -9.54
CA ARG A 163 -6.17 0.34 -9.82
C ARG A 163 -5.29 -0.12 -8.66
N TYR A 164 -5.07 0.73 -7.66
CA TYR A 164 -4.21 0.42 -6.51
C TYR A 164 -5.02 -0.20 -5.38
N THR A 165 -4.35 -1.11 -4.65
CA THR A 165 -4.88 -1.59 -3.36
C THR A 165 -4.88 -0.45 -2.34
N ILE A 166 -5.74 -0.55 -1.33
CA ILE A 166 -5.82 0.45 -0.25
C ILE A 166 -4.46 0.71 0.40
N PRO A 167 -3.66 -0.32 0.76
CA PRO A 167 -2.32 -0.09 1.29
C PRO A 167 -1.41 0.71 0.36
N VAL A 168 -1.45 0.47 -0.95
CA VAL A 168 -0.66 1.22 -1.94
C VAL A 168 -1.11 2.68 -2.02
N ARG A 169 -2.43 2.95 -1.97
CA ARG A 169 -2.98 4.32 -1.91
C ARG A 169 -2.44 5.07 -0.69
N LEU A 170 -2.37 4.39 0.47
CA LEU A 170 -1.85 4.98 1.71
C LEU A 170 -0.35 5.30 1.64
N VAL A 171 0.47 4.44 1.04
CA VAL A 171 1.90 4.76 0.80
C VAL A 171 2.02 6.08 0.04
N VAL A 172 1.22 6.24 -1.03
CA VAL A 172 1.24 7.47 -1.85
C VAL A 172 0.78 8.68 -1.06
N LEU A 173 -0.33 8.59 -0.31
CA LEU A 173 -0.86 9.72 0.47
C LEU A 173 0.08 10.16 1.58
N PHE A 174 0.74 9.23 2.28
CA PHE A 174 1.69 9.55 3.34
C PHE A 174 2.97 10.18 2.78
N HIS A 175 3.44 9.73 1.62
CA HIS A 175 4.54 10.35 0.90
C HIS A 175 4.20 11.81 0.53
N GLU A 176 3.03 12.04 -0.06
CA GLU A 176 2.58 13.37 -0.46
C GLU A 176 2.40 14.32 0.73
N ARG A 177 1.83 13.85 1.84
CA ARG A 177 1.70 14.66 3.05
C ARG A 177 3.04 15.13 3.56
N TYR A 178 4.06 14.28 3.47
CA TYR A 178 5.38 14.60 3.97
C TYR A 178 6.05 15.75 3.20
N HIS A 179 5.80 15.88 1.91
CA HIS A 179 6.25 17.03 1.11
C HIS A 179 5.70 18.38 1.60
N PHE A 180 4.57 18.38 2.29
CA PHE A 180 4.02 19.57 2.92
C PHE A 180 4.58 19.81 4.32
N GLN A 181 4.69 18.75 5.13
CA GLN A 181 5.18 18.86 6.52
C GLN A 181 6.63 19.30 6.59
N ILE A 182 7.47 18.79 5.70
CA ILE A 182 8.85 19.22 5.56
C ILE A 182 9.02 19.82 4.16
N PRO A 183 9.22 21.14 4.05
CA PRO A 183 9.34 21.80 2.76
C PRO A 183 10.66 21.44 2.09
N THR A 184 10.80 20.19 1.68
CA THR A 184 11.95 19.66 0.93
C THR A 184 11.54 19.31 -0.49
N ARG A 185 12.45 19.52 -1.44
CA ARG A 185 12.34 19.02 -2.80
C ARG A 185 12.94 17.61 -2.93
N LEU A 186 13.58 17.12 -1.88
CA LEU A 186 14.22 15.82 -1.87
C LEU A 186 13.16 14.74 -1.69
N GLU A 187 13.10 13.80 -2.59
CA GLU A 187 12.16 12.68 -2.57
C GLU A 187 12.48 11.67 -1.45
N LYS A 188 13.77 11.42 -1.20
CA LYS A 188 14.20 10.42 -0.22
C LYS A 188 13.64 10.65 1.20
N PRO A 189 13.67 11.87 1.79
CA PRO A 189 13.03 12.12 3.08
C PRO A 189 11.53 11.83 3.06
N ALA A 190 10.80 12.25 2.01
CA ALA A 190 9.37 12.02 1.88
C ALA A 190 9.05 10.52 1.82
N ASP A 191 9.83 9.75 1.04
CA ASP A 191 9.72 8.30 0.95
C ASP A 191 9.90 7.63 2.32
N LEU A 192 11.02 7.92 3.01
CA LEU A 192 11.36 7.24 4.25
C LEU A 192 10.38 7.55 5.38
N HIS A 193 9.92 8.79 5.48
CA HIS A 193 8.96 9.16 6.52
C HIS A 193 7.55 8.67 6.23
N GLY A 194 7.09 8.78 4.99
CA GLY A 194 5.81 8.21 4.57
C GLY A 194 5.77 6.69 4.77
N LEU A 195 6.85 5.99 4.41
CA LEU A 195 6.98 4.55 4.60
C LEU A 195 7.08 4.16 6.08
N ARG A 196 7.78 4.94 6.90
CA ARG A 196 7.84 4.69 8.34
C ARG A 196 6.45 4.73 8.94
N LEU A 197 5.68 5.80 8.69
CA LEU A 197 4.31 5.93 9.17
C LEU A 197 3.44 4.75 8.72
N TYR A 198 3.55 4.36 7.45
CA TYR A 198 2.85 3.24 6.86
C TYR A 198 3.16 1.90 7.57
N LEU A 199 4.43 1.63 7.83
CA LEU A 199 4.89 0.41 8.49
C LEU A 199 4.56 0.39 9.99
N ASP A 200 4.64 1.54 10.67
CA ASP A 200 4.26 1.70 12.07
C ASP A 200 2.77 1.35 12.29
N LEU A 201 1.92 1.71 11.34
CA LEU A 201 0.49 1.35 11.33
C LEU A 201 0.26 -0.15 11.06
N GLY A 202 1.30 -0.92 10.74
CA GLY A 202 1.23 -2.38 10.53
C GLY A 202 0.84 -2.81 9.14
N PHE A 203 0.86 -1.91 8.16
CA PHE A 203 0.59 -2.24 6.76
C PHE A 203 1.68 -3.15 6.16
N PRO A 204 1.33 -3.97 5.15
CA PRO A 204 2.23 -4.97 4.60
C PRO A 204 3.46 -4.36 3.92
N ARG A 205 4.64 -4.93 4.19
CA ARG A 205 5.91 -4.52 3.55
C ARG A 205 5.91 -4.73 2.04
N THR A 206 5.23 -5.75 1.56
CA THR A 206 5.16 -6.08 0.12
C THR A 206 4.52 -4.98 -0.71
N GLU A 207 3.46 -4.35 -0.21
CA GLU A 207 2.79 -3.23 -0.88
C GLU A 207 3.65 -1.97 -0.82
N ALA A 208 4.43 -1.77 0.26
CA ALA A 208 5.41 -0.69 0.35
C ALA A 208 6.51 -0.86 -0.72
N VAL A 209 7.07 -2.08 -0.86
CA VAL A 209 8.05 -2.40 -1.91
C VAL A 209 7.44 -2.21 -3.29
N TYR A 210 6.20 -2.67 -3.51
CA TYR A 210 5.51 -2.49 -4.79
C TYR A 210 5.32 -1.00 -5.13
N ALA A 211 4.83 -0.20 -4.21
CA ALA A 211 4.65 1.24 -4.41
C ALA A 211 5.97 1.91 -4.78
N THR A 212 7.04 1.59 -4.07
CA THR A 212 8.36 2.17 -4.30
C THR A 212 8.95 1.74 -5.64
N THR A 213 8.88 0.44 -5.96
CA THR A 213 9.57 -0.11 -7.14
C THR A 213 8.78 0.05 -8.44
N LYS A 214 7.47 0.17 -8.38
CA LYS A 214 6.60 0.22 -9.56
C LYS A 214 5.94 1.57 -9.77
N ILE A 215 5.58 2.28 -8.70
CA ILE A 215 4.85 3.54 -8.79
C ILE A 215 5.82 4.72 -8.83
N PHE A 216 6.69 4.84 -7.82
CA PHE A 216 7.66 5.94 -7.78
C PHE A 216 8.77 5.80 -8.83
N ASN A 217 8.90 4.61 -9.43
CA ASN A 217 9.89 4.29 -10.46
C ASN A 217 9.34 4.40 -11.90
N SER A 218 8.06 4.71 -12.08
CA SER A 218 7.41 4.70 -13.40
C SER A 218 7.72 5.92 -14.28
N HIS A 219 8.64 6.79 -13.88
CA HIS A 219 9.15 7.86 -14.71
C HIS A 219 10.42 7.43 -15.44
N PRO A 220 10.35 6.97 -16.72
CA PRO A 220 11.52 6.50 -17.46
C PRO A 220 12.58 7.60 -17.68
N GLU A 221 12.18 8.86 -17.64
CA GLU A 221 13.07 10.02 -17.81
C GLU A 221 13.98 10.27 -16.60
N SER A 222 13.61 9.72 -15.42
CA SER A 222 14.37 9.88 -14.17
C SER A 222 15.23 8.67 -13.80
N VAL A 223 15.35 7.66 -14.66
CA VAL A 223 16.09 6.41 -14.38
C VAL A 223 17.62 6.65 -14.48
N GLY A 224 18.13 7.57 -13.66
CA GLY A 224 19.57 7.78 -13.44
C GLY A 224 20.08 6.96 -12.23
N VAL A 225 21.42 7.07 -12.00
CA VAL A 225 22.08 6.43 -10.85
C VAL A 225 21.43 6.86 -9.53
N GLY A 226 21.01 8.11 -9.41
CA GLY A 226 20.32 8.63 -8.21
C GLY A 226 19.00 7.93 -7.92
N HIS A 227 18.24 7.57 -8.95
CA HIS A 227 16.97 6.89 -8.81
C HIS A 227 17.15 5.43 -8.37
N ARG A 228 18.10 4.71 -8.94
CA ARG A 228 18.45 3.34 -8.51
C ARG A 228 18.92 3.30 -7.05
N ASN A 229 19.72 4.27 -6.63
CA ASN A 229 20.15 4.39 -5.24
C ASN A 229 18.95 4.68 -4.31
N ARG A 230 18.01 5.54 -4.72
CA ARG A 230 16.78 5.82 -3.98
C ARG A 230 15.98 4.53 -3.73
N VAL A 231 15.73 3.73 -4.77
CA VAL A 231 15.00 2.45 -4.64
C VAL A 231 15.72 1.49 -3.72
N LYS A 232 17.05 1.36 -3.87
CA LYS A 232 17.87 0.50 -3.00
C LYS A 232 17.81 0.93 -1.53
N ASP A 233 17.91 2.22 -1.27
CA ASP A 233 17.83 2.78 0.09
C ASP A 233 16.46 2.48 0.74
N ILE A 234 15.38 2.61 -0.03
CA ILE A 234 14.02 2.34 0.43
C ILE A 234 13.82 0.85 0.71
N VAL A 235 14.26 -0.03 -0.19
CA VAL A 235 14.16 -1.48 0.04
C VAL A 235 14.96 -1.87 1.28
N ASN A 236 16.18 -1.38 1.42
CA ASN A 236 17.00 -1.62 2.62
C ASN A 236 16.30 -1.11 3.89
N PHE A 237 15.65 0.05 3.84
CA PHE A 237 14.88 0.58 4.96
C PHE A 237 13.71 -0.35 5.33
N ILE A 238 12.94 -0.81 4.35
CA ILE A 238 11.80 -1.72 4.57
C ILE A 238 12.27 -3.07 5.15
N ASP A 239 13.37 -3.61 4.62
CA ASP A 239 13.91 -4.90 5.06
C ASP A 239 14.44 -4.84 6.50
N ASN A 240 15.10 -3.74 6.87
CA ASN A 240 15.67 -3.53 8.19
C ASN A 240 14.71 -2.90 9.20
N TYR A 241 13.47 -2.62 8.80
CA TYR A 241 12.49 -2.03 9.70
C TYR A 241 12.09 -2.98 10.83
N SER A 242 12.43 -2.64 12.07
CA SER A 242 12.25 -3.47 13.28
C SER A 242 10.98 -3.18 14.08
N GLY A 243 10.11 -2.23 13.61
CA GLY A 243 8.87 -1.85 14.30
C GLY A 243 9.04 -0.72 15.32
N ILE A 244 7.99 -0.46 16.07
CA ILE A 244 7.78 0.72 16.96
C ILE A 244 8.87 0.92 18.04
N GLN A 245 9.77 -0.01 18.27
CA GLN A 245 10.83 0.13 19.28
C GLN A 245 11.74 1.35 19.08
N ASN A 246 11.74 1.97 17.90
CA ASN A 246 12.56 3.14 17.56
C ASN A 246 11.82 4.48 17.61
N LEU A 247 10.54 4.52 18.03
CA LEU A 247 9.80 5.79 18.17
C LEU A 247 10.21 6.62 19.40
N LYS A 248 11.12 6.12 20.24
CA LYS A 248 11.72 6.87 21.35
C LYS A 248 12.94 7.70 20.94
N MET A 249 13.05 8.13 19.69
CA MET A 249 14.20 8.93 19.29
C MET A 249 13.81 10.36 18.92
N ASN A 250 14.22 11.24 19.85
CA ASN A 250 14.64 12.62 19.66
C ASN A 250 13.58 13.64 19.19
N VAL A 251 12.75 14.05 20.12
CA VAL A 251 12.45 15.49 20.26
C VAL A 251 13.50 16.06 21.21
N GLN A 252 14.56 16.62 20.69
CA GLN A 252 15.36 17.69 21.28
C GLN A 252 15.17 18.93 20.45
#